data_f233330b7607e159b4d7f7b5e08ff83a
#
_entry.id   f233330b7607e159b4d7f7b5e08ff83a
#
_cell.length_a   1.000
_cell.length_b   1.000
_cell.length_c   1.000
_cell.angle_alpha   90.00
_cell.angle_beta   90.00
_cell.angle_gamma   90.00
#
_symmetry.space_group_name_H-M   'P 1'
#
loop_
_entity.id
_entity.type
_entity.pdbx_description
1 polymer ?
#
loop_
_entity_poly.entity_id
_entity_poly.type
_entity_poly.pdbx_seq_one_letter_code
_entity_poly.pdbx_strand_id
1 'polypeptide(L)'
;MTKSKVKISKKMAEAEVRTFLEAHYIDVDTEDMEKEEASETNAIIAALARPIQKGRATIDGKKYTLELLEPQGDLKEVSFEGMSFHALTHSSRAKAGDNMAMEGQVVAAMCKITYAELCKMPIQDFMVLNNLKKVFMSA
;
A
#
# COMPACT_ATOMS: atom_id res chain seq x y z
N MET A 1 10.15 0.49 24.52
CA MET A 1 8.83 1.07 24.57
C MET A 1 8.46 1.70 23.25
N THR A 2 7.27 1.44 22.84
CA THR A 2 6.79 2.03 21.63
C THR A 2 6.60 3.53 21.80
N LYS A 3 7.19 4.27 20.90
CA LYS A 3 7.02 5.69 20.90
C LYS A 3 5.54 6.04 20.72
N SER A 4 5.04 6.89 21.57
CA SER A 4 3.69 7.37 21.44
C SER A 4 3.55 8.10 20.11
N LYS A 5 2.66 7.62 19.25
CA LYS A 5 2.40 8.25 17.97
C LYS A 5 1.13 9.08 18.08
N VAL A 6 1.18 10.26 17.52
CA VAL A 6 0.02 11.15 17.54
C VAL A 6 -1.07 10.53 16.67
N LYS A 7 -2.22 10.34 17.26
CA LYS A 7 -3.39 9.90 16.50
C LYS A 7 -3.94 11.11 15.77
N ILE A 8 -4.13 10.95 14.46
CA ILE A 8 -4.75 12.00 13.66
C ILE A 8 -6.15 11.59 13.27
N SER A 9 -6.97 12.55 12.90
CA SER A 9 -8.34 12.27 12.51
C SER A 9 -8.38 11.53 11.20
N LYS A 10 -9.49 10.83 10.95
CA LYS A 10 -9.73 10.16 9.68
C LYS A 10 -9.58 11.12 8.50
N LYS A 11 -10.13 12.32 8.64
CA LYS A 11 -10.08 13.35 7.60
C LYS A 11 -8.64 13.74 7.28
N MET A 12 -7.82 13.94 8.30
CA MET A 12 -6.41 14.31 8.10
C MET A 12 -5.62 13.16 7.49
N ALA A 13 -5.86 11.94 7.95
CA ALA A 13 -5.17 10.76 7.41
C ALA A 13 -5.51 10.56 5.93
N GLU A 14 -6.77 10.71 5.57
CA GLU A 14 -7.21 10.60 4.17
C GLU A 14 -6.61 11.71 3.30
N ALA A 15 -6.49 12.91 3.86
CA ALA A 15 -5.85 14.01 3.15
C ALA A 15 -4.38 13.71 2.86
N GLU A 16 -3.67 13.09 3.81
CA GLU A 16 -2.27 12.69 3.60
C GLU A 16 -2.17 11.63 2.50
N VAL A 17 -3.09 10.67 2.49
CA VAL A 17 -3.11 9.64 1.44
C VAL A 17 -3.36 10.28 0.08
N ARG A 18 -4.30 11.20 -0.03
CA ARG A 18 -4.57 11.89 -1.30
C ARG A 18 -3.35 12.65 -1.79
N THR A 19 -2.68 13.38 -0.91
CA THR A 19 -1.47 14.12 -1.27
C THR A 19 -0.37 13.16 -1.75
N PHE A 20 -0.22 12.02 -1.08
CA PHE A 20 0.74 10.99 -1.49
C PHE A 20 0.42 10.46 -2.89
N LEU A 21 -0.84 10.14 -3.16
CA LEU A 21 -1.24 9.62 -4.47
C LEU A 21 -1.05 10.67 -5.57
N GLU A 22 -1.39 11.92 -5.28
CA GLU A 22 -1.18 13.01 -6.23
C GLU A 22 0.30 13.24 -6.54
N ALA A 23 1.16 13.05 -5.54
CA ALA A 23 2.61 13.15 -5.75
C ALA A 23 3.11 12.09 -6.72
N HIS A 24 2.39 10.98 -6.86
CA HIS A 24 2.68 9.92 -7.81
C HIS A 24 1.85 10.04 -9.09
N TYR A 25 1.25 11.19 -9.34
CA TYR A 25 0.48 11.49 -10.55
C TYR A 25 -0.81 10.65 -10.67
N ILE A 26 -1.34 10.19 -9.55
CA ILE A 26 -2.60 9.45 -9.52
C ILE A 26 -3.74 10.42 -9.24
N ASP A 27 -4.75 10.39 -10.09
CA ASP A 27 -5.92 11.24 -9.94
C ASP A 27 -6.82 10.72 -8.82
N VAL A 28 -7.07 11.56 -7.83
CA VAL A 28 -7.94 11.22 -6.70
C VAL A 28 -9.20 12.08 -6.68
N ASP A 29 -9.43 12.88 -7.72
CA ASP A 29 -10.63 13.70 -7.85
C ASP A 29 -11.77 12.80 -8.31
N THR A 30 -12.68 12.49 -7.39
CA THR A 30 -13.79 11.59 -7.66
C THR A 30 -14.97 12.25 -8.34
N GLU A 31 -14.96 13.58 -8.52
CA GLU A 31 -16.06 14.27 -9.15
C GLU A 31 -16.27 13.86 -10.62
N ASP A 32 -15.17 13.61 -11.31
CA ASP A 32 -15.20 13.22 -12.72
C ASP A 32 -15.19 11.70 -12.94
N MET A 33 -15.22 10.92 -11.87
CA MET A 33 -15.21 9.47 -11.94
C MET A 33 -16.62 8.91 -12.01
N GLU A 34 -16.77 7.75 -12.63
CA GLU A 34 -18.00 7.00 -12.53
C GLU A 34 -18.22 6.57 -11.08
N LYS A 35 -19.47 6.36 -10.71
CA LYS A 35 -19.86 6.09 -9.35
C LYS A 35 -19.11 4.90 -8.73
N GLU A 36 -18.96 3.80 -9.49
CA GLU A 36 -18.24 2.62 -9.01
C GLU A 36 -16.76 2.89 -8.80
N GLU A 37 -16.15 3.60 -9.75
CA GLU A 37 -14.74 3.96 -9.66
C GLU A 37 -14.49 4.90 -8.49
N ALA A 38 -15.36 5.90 -8.30
CA ALA A 38 -15.25 6.82 -7.18
C ALA A 38 -15.38 6.07 -5.85
N SER A 39 -16.31 5.13 -5.76
CA SER A 39 -16.50 4.33 -4.56
C SER A 39 -15.26 3.48 -4.24
N GLU A 40 -14.66 2.84 -5.24
CA GLU A 40 -13.45 2.05 -5.06
C GLU A 40 -12.27 2.92 -4.64
N THR A 41 -12.10 4.07 -5.28
CA THR A 41 -11.03 5.01 -4.96
C THR A 41 -11.15 5.48 -3.51
N ASN A 42 -12.35 5.88 -3.09
CA ASN A 42 -12.57 6.32 -1.72
C ASN A 42 -12.35 5.19 -0.72
N ALA A 43 -12.74 3.96 -1.05
CA ALA A 43 -12.53 2.81 -0.18
C ALA A 43 -11.04 2.52 0.01
N ILE A 44 -10.26 2.60 -1.06
CA ILE A 44 -8.81 2.39 -0.97
C ILE A 44 -8.14 3.50 -0.16
N ILE A 45 -8.54 4.75 -0.38
CA ILE A 45 -8.00 5.88 0.40
C ILE A 45 -8.29 5.67 1.88
N ALA A 46 -9.51 5.28 2.24
CA ALA A 46 -9.87 5.01 3.62
C ALA A 46 -9.06 3.85 4.21
N ALA A 47 -8.84 2.79 3.43
CA ALA A 47 -8.06 1.64 3.87
C ALA A 47 -6.59 2.00 4.10
N LEU A 48 -6.01 2.84 3.25
CA LEU A 48 -4.62 3.28 3.41
C LEU A 48 -4.47 4.29 4.55
N ALA A 49 -5.51 5.06 4.84
CA ALA A 49 -5.51 6.03 5.93
C ALA A 49 -5.61 5.38 7.30
N ARG A 50 -6.24 4.21 7.39
CA ARG A 50 -6.48 3.57 8.66
C ARG A 50 -5.21 3.23 9.45
N PRO A 51 -4.16 2.64 8.84
CA PRO A 51 -2.90 2.44 9.56
C PRO A 51 -2.26 3.74 10.02
N ILE A 52 -2.43 4.82 9.24
CA ILE A 52 -1.91 6.14 9.62
C ILE A 52 -2.61 6.63 10.88
N GLN A 53 -3.93 6.50 10.95
CA GLN A 53 -4.68 6.86 12.15
C GLN A 53 -4.22 6.09 13.38
N LYS A 54 -3.84 4.83 13.20
CA LYS A 54 -3.38 3.97 14.29
C LYS A 54 -1.91 4.15 14.64
N GLY A 55 -1.21 5.00 13.89
CA GLY A 55 0.21 5.24 14.12
C GLY A 55 1.11 4.14 13.59
N ARG A 56 0.60 3.23 12.75
CA ARG A 56 1.38 2.14 12.15
C ARG A 56 1.95 2.49 10.79
N ALA A 57 1.46 3.54 10.17
CA ALA A 57 1.96 3.97 8.87
C ALA A 57 2.23 5.46 8.87
N THR A 58 3.19 5.85 8.05
CA THR A 58 3.56 7.25 7.86
C THR A 58 3.78 7.52 6.38
N ILE A 59 3.54 8.76 5.98
CA ILE A 59 3.82 9.21 4.63
C ILE A 59 4.83 10.33 4.70
N ASP A 60 5.89 10.21 3.90
CA ASP A 60 6.91 11.23 3.77
C ASP A 60 7.10 11.51 2.27
N GLY A 61 6.47 12.57 1.78
CA GLY A 61 6.50 12.89 0.36
C GLY A 61 5.90 11.79 -0.50
N LYS A 62 6.75 11.08 -1.23
CA LYS A 62 6.35 9.99 -2.13
C LYS A 62 6.48 8.59 -1.49
N LYS A 63 6.76 8.53 -0.21
CA LYS A 63 7.04 7.28 0.48
C LYS A 63 5.97 6.95 1.51
N TYR A 64 5.38 5.77 1.40
CA TYR A 64 4.45 5.22 2.37
C TYR A 64 5.17 4.12 3.13
N THR A 65 5.28 4.24 4.44
CA THR A 65 5.97 3.25 5.29
C THR A 65 4.97 2.62 6.23
N LEU A 66 4.93 1.29 6.25
CA LEU A 66 4.05 0.50 7.12
C LEU A 66 4.88 -0.27 8.12
N GLU A 67 4.58 -0.08 9.40
CA GLU A 67 5.18 -0.87 10.47
C GLU A 67 4.50 -2.24 10.51
N LEU A 68 5.29 -3.29 10.48
CA LEU A 68 4.75 -4.65 10.45
C LEU A 68 4.15 -5.05 11.80
N LEU A 69 3.03 -5.76 11.76
CA LEU A 69 2.41 -6.31 12.97
C LEU A 69 3.32 -7.36 13.61
N GLU A 70 4.01 -8.15 12.78
CA GLU A 70 4.92 -9.19 13.24
C GLU A 70 6.25 -9.02 12.53
N PRO A 71 7.22 -8.35 13.17
CA PRO A 71 8.56 -8.19 12.58
C PRO A 71 9.21 -9.54 12.26
N GLN A 72 10.00 -9.55 11.19
CA GLN A 72 10.74 -10.74 10.75
C GLN A 72 12.23 -10.42 10.86
N GLY A 73 12.85 -10.78 12.00
CA GLY A 73 14.24 -10.44 12.26
C GLY A 73 14.43 -8.92 12.23
N ASP A 74 15.28 -8.45 11.34
CA ASP A 74 15.52 -7.00 11.19
C ASP A 74 14.47 -6.29 10.36
N LEU A 75 13.61 -7.02 9.68
CA LEU A 75 12.53 -6.44 8.88
C LEU A 75 11.37 -6.06 9.80
N LYS A 76 11.27 -4.79 10.15
CA LYS A 76 10.27 -4.25 11.06
C LYS A 76 9.24 -3.37 10.36
N GLU A 77 9.60 -2.86 9.20
CA GLU A 77 8.73 -2.00 8.43
C GLU A 77 8.97 -2.21 6.95
N VAL A 78 7.98 -1.85 6.14
CA VAL A 78 8.04 -1.96 4.69
C VAL A 78 7.70 -0.61 4.10
N SER A 79 8.47 -0.17 3.13
CA SER A 79 8.27 1.11 2.47
C SER A 79 7.89 0.94 1.00
N PHE A 80 6.98 1.79 0.54
CA PHE A 80 6.57 1.81 -0.85
C PHE A 80 6.78 3.23 -1.39
N GLU A 81 7.53 3.35 -2.48
CA GLU A 81 7.87 4.64 -3.08
C GLU A 81 7.35 4.79 -4.51
N GLY A 82 6.49 3.90 -4.94
CA GLY A 82 5.92 3.92 -6.28
C GLY A 82 6.09 2.59 -6.98
N MET A 83 5.39 2.44 -8.11
CA MET A 83 5.44 1.21 -8.89
C MET A 83 6.13 1.47 -10.22
N SER A 84 7.11 0.64 -10.55
CA SER A 84 7.78 0.70 -11.84
C SER A 84 7.31 -0.45 -12.72
N PHE A 85 7.54 -0.32 -14.03
CA PHE A 85 7.28 -1.41 -14.95
C PHE A 85 8.07 -2.65 -14.55
N HIS A 86 9.30 -2.46 -14.07
CA HIS A 86 10.13 -3.57 -13.62
C HIS A 86 9.44 -4.40 -12.53
N ALA A 87 8.76 -3.74 -11.57
CA ALA A 87 8.03 -4.46 -10.52
C ALA A 87 6.92 -5.35 -11.12
N LEU A 88 6.24 -4.86 -12.15
CA LEU A 88 5.19 -5.64 -12.81
C LEU A 88 5.72 -6.92 -13.47
N THR A 89 6.96 -6.90 -13.95
CA THR A 89 7.53 -8.08 -14.63
C THR A 89 7.74 -9.25 -13.67
N HIS A 90 7.74 -9.00 -12.35
CA HIS A 90 7.90 -10.06 -11.36
C HIS A 90 6.71 -11.02 -11.31
N SER A 91 5.57 -10.65 -11.88
CA SER A 91 4.44 -11.57 -11.96
C SER A 91 4.76 -12.83 -12.75
N SER A 92 5.72 -12.75 -13.69
CA SER A 92 6.15 -13.90 -14.50
C SER A 92 6.86 -14.98 -13.69
N ARG A 93 7.28 -14.68 -12.47
CA ARG A 93 7.91 -15.66 -11.58
C ARG A 93 6.90 -16.60 -10.94
N ALA A 94 5.62 -16.24 -11.00
CA ALA A 94 4.57 -17.08 -10.47
C ALA A 94 4.13 -18.11 -11.49
N LYS A 95 3.57 -19.21 -11.02
CA LYS A 95 3.04 -20.25 -11.84
C LYS A 95 1.88 -19.73 -12.69
N ALA A 96 1.84 -20.07 -13.95
CA ALA A 96 0.76 -19.65 -14.84
C ALA A 96 -0.60 -20.05 -14.24
N GLY A 97 -1.54 -19.10 -14.21
CA GLY A 97 -2.87 -19.33 -13.68
C GLY A 97 -3.00 -19.12 -12.17
N ASP A 98 -1.89 -18.91 -11.46
CA ASP A 98 -1.93 -18.61 -10.01
C ASP A 98 -1.97 -17.11 -9.80
N ASN A 99 -3.18 -16.55 -9.84
CA ASN A 99 -3.37 -15.10 -9.75
C ASN A 99 -2.92 -14.53 -8.41
N MET A 100 -3.11 -15.27 -7.31
CA MET A 100 -2.67 -14.81 -5.99
C MET A 100 -1.14 -14.71 -5.91
N ALA A 101 -0.43 -15.72 -6.43
CA ALA A 101 1.02 -15.68 -6.46
C ALA A 101 1.53 -14.56 -7.36
N MET A 102 0.85 -14.31 -8.49
CA MET A 102 1.21 -13.22 -9.39
C MET A 102 1.08 -11.87 -8.69
N GLU A 103 -0.01 -11.64 -7.99
CA GLU A 103 -0.20 -10.42 -7.20
C GLU A 103 0.86 -10.28 -6.11
N GLY A 104 1.14 -11.36 -5.39
CA GLY A 104 2.14 -11.37 -4.34
C GLY A 104 3.54 -11.05 -4.83
N GLN A 105 3.93 -11.59 -5.99
CA GLN A 105 5.24 -11.28 -6.56
C GLN A 105 5.37 -9.80 -6.90
N VAL A 106 4.31 -9.18 -7.43
CA VAL A 106 4.32 -7.75 -7.73
C VAL A 106 4.41 -6.94 -6.44
N VAL A 107 3.62 -7.29 -5.43
CA VAL A 107 3.64 -6.58 -4.14
C VAL A 107 5.03 -6.66 -3.50
N ALA A 108 5.63 -7.84 -3.49
CA ALA A 108 6.98 -8.01 -2.92
C ALA A 108 8.01 -7.15 -3.66
N ALA A 109 7.95 -7.15 -5.00
CA ALA A 109 8.89 -6.38 -5.81
C ALA A 109 8.74 -4.87 -5.59
N MET A 110 7.50 -4.37 -5.54
CA MET A 110 7.28 -2.93 -5.34
C MET A 110 7.70 -2.46 -3.95
N CYS A 111 7.68 -3.34 -2.97
CA CYS A 111 8.08 -3.05 -1.60
C CYS A 111 9.52 -3.44 -1.30
N LYS A 112 10.23 -4.00 -2.27
CA LYS A 112 11.63 -4.41 -2.15
C LYS A 112 11.87 -5.42 -1.04
N ILE A 113 10.94 -6.35 -0.89
CA ILE A 113 11.05 -7.48 0.03
C ILE A 113 10.98 -8.77 -0.77
N THR A 114 11.34 -9.89 -0.16
CA THR A 114 11.24 -11.19 -0.83
C THR A 114 9.80 -11.70 -0.79
N TYR A 115 9.46 -12.56 -1.72
CA TYR A 115 8.14 -13.20 -1.70
C TYR A 115 7.95 -14.04 -0.43
N ALA A 116 9.02 -14.68 0.05
CA ALA A 116 8.97 -15.46 1.29
C ALA A 116 8.65 -14.56 2.49
N GLU A 117 9.23 -13.37 2.55
CA GLU A 117 8.91 -12.39 3.59
C GLU A 117 7.45 -11.97 3.52
N LEU A 118 6.96 -11.73 2.32
CA LEU A 118 5.56 -11.37 2.13
C LEU A 118 4.62 -12.49 2.61
N CYS A 119 4.96 -13.75 2.31
CA CYS A 119 4.14 -14.90 2.69
C CYS A 119 4.03 -15.12 4.19
N LYS A 120 5.01 -14.63 4.95
CA LYS A 120 5.01 -14.75 6.42
C LYS A 120 4.26 -13.63 7.12
N MET A 121 3.83 -12.64 6.36
CA MET A 121 3.17 -11.46 6.88
C MET A 121 1.72 -11.75 7.25
N PRO A 122 1.20 -11.19 8.36
CA PRO A 122 -0.24 -11.26 8.62
C PRO A 122 -1.03 -10.70 7.44
N ILE A 123 -2.18 -11.29 7.18
CA ILE A 123 -3.02 -10.87 6.06
C ILE A 123 -3.38 -9.39 6.13
N GLN A 124 -3.48 -8.85 7.34
CA GLN A 124 -3.81 -7.42 7.54
C GLN A 124 -2.73 -6.53 6.93
N ASP A 125 -1.45 -6.88 7.08
CA ASP A 125 -0.36 -6.11 6.49
C ASP A 125 -0.36 -6.28 4.97
N PHE A 126 -0.55 -7.51 4.48
CA PHE A 126 -0.64 -7.75 3.05
C PHE A 126 -1.75 -6.91 2.41
N MET A 127 -2.91 -6.82 3.07
CA MET A 127 -4.04 -6.06 2.53
C MET A 127 -3.72 -4.58 2.33
N VAL A 128 -2.95 -3.99 3.24
CA VAL A 128 -2.52 -2.59 3.08
C VAL A 128 -1.63 -2.45 1.84
N LEU A 129 -0.64 -3.32 1.72
CA LEU A 129 0.28 -3.28 0.58
C LEU A 129 -0.43 -3.58 -0.74
N ASN A 130 -1.39 -4.49 -0.71
CA ASN A 130 -2.17 -4.82 -1.89
C ASN A 130 -3.08 -3.67 -2.32
N ASN A 131 -3.58 -2.88 -1.39
CA ASN A 131 -4.35 -1.68 -1.71
C ASN A 131 -3.47 -0.62 -2.39
N LEU A 132 -2.22 -0.48 -1.96
CA LEU A 132 -1.25 0.36 -2.67
C LEU A 132 -1.08 -0.13 -4.10
N LYS A 133 -0.88 -1.43 -4.29
CA LYS A 133 -0.75 -2.00 -5.63
C LYS A 133 -1.98 -1.70 -6.48
N LYS A 134 -3.17 -1.92 -5.94
CA LYS A 134 -4.41 -1.73 -6.68
C LYS A 134 -4.58 -0.31 -7.20
N VAL A 135 -4.37 0.68 -6.34
CA VAL A 135 -4.57 2.08 -6.74
C VAL A 135 -3.53 2.52 -7.76
N PHE A 136 -2.30 2.02 -7.66
CA PHE A 136 -1.25 2.36 -8.61
C PHE A 136 -1.44 1.67 -9.96
N MET A 137 -2.00 0.47 -9.97
CA MET A 137 -2.24 -0.25 -11.22
C MET A 137 -3.49 0.22 -11.97
N SER A 138 -4.43 0.83 -11.29
CA SER A 138 -5.66 1.32 -11.92
C SER A 138 -5.54 2.77 -12.40
N ALA A 139 -4.43 3.40 -12.10
CA ALA A 139 -4.22 4.82 -12.46
C ALA A 139 -3.92 5.00 -13.94
#